data_9635251620c6f0dd3926866d19b93043
#
_entry.id   9635251620c6f0dd3926866d19b93043
#
_cell.length_a   1.000
_cell.length_b   1.000
_cell.length_c   1.000
_cell.angle_alpha   90.00
_cell.angle_beta   90.00
_cell.angle_gamma   90.00
#
_symmetry.space_group_name_H-M   'P 1'
#
loop_
_entity.id
_entity.type
_entity.pdbx_description
1 polymer ?
#
loop_
_entity_poly.entity_id
_entity_poly.type
_entity_poly.pdbx_seq_one_letter_code
_entity_poly.pdbx_strand_id
1 'polypeptide(L)'
;MRKIIYSLLGVAFLFSACEDRLDIEQKGVISFDSFYKTDDDAQNALNNLYQSFCLNIAGNEGVYVALPVLLDEAGDDMLAAGNMYGDNDFGAQINEFRYDSQNEVIKNTYWGLYGVIYDCNLILDNIEPTTSIKKRVCAEARTLRA
;
A
#
# COMPACT_ATOMS: atom_id res chain seq x y z
N MET A 1 -26.94 51.46 12.23
CA MET A 1 -27.28 50.08 12.65
C MET A 1 -27.93 49.28 11.51
N ARG A 2 -29.01 49.76 10.86
CA ARG A 2 -29.68 48.99 9.74
C ARG A 2 -28.75 48.65 8.58
N LYS A 3 -27.82 49.51 8.17
CA LYS A 3 -26.86 49.25 7.05
C LYS A 3 -25.85 48.15 7.39
N ILE A 4 -25.45 48.06 8.66
CA ILE A 4 -24.52 47.01 9.12
C ILE A 4 -25.20 45.64 9.15
N ILE A 5 -26.47 45.57 9.48
CA ILE A 5 -27.27 44.33 9.47
C ILE A 5 -27.42 43.80 8.06
N TYR A 6 -27.68 44.65 7.04
CA TYR A 6 -27.76 44.24 5.64
C TYR A 6 -26.41 43.78 5.08
N SER A 7 -25.32 44.41 5.52
CA SER A 7 -23.96 43.95 5.13
C SER A 7 -23.63 42.61 5.73
N LEU A 8 -23.96 42.33 7.00
CA LEU A 8 -23.77 41.06 7.66
C LEU A 8 -24.65 39.94 7.03
N LEU A 9 -25.91 40.26 6.68
CA LEU A 9 -26.77 39.30 5.98
C LEU A 9 -26.21 38.92 4.58
N GLY A 10 -25.67 39.88 3.84
CA GLY A 10 -25.05 39.66 2.53
C GLY A 10 -23.81 38.78 2.61
N VAL A 11 -22.99 38.93 3.65
CA VAL A 11 -21.81 38.06 3.85
C VAL A 11 -22.20 36.67 4.27
N ALA A 12 -23.27 36.47 5.07
CA ALA A 12 -23.74 35.13 5.44
C ALA A 12 -24.23 34.30 4.26
N PHE A 13 -24.80 34.95 3.23
CA PHE A 13 -25.21 34.26 1.99
C PHE A 13 -24.05 33.80 1.11
N LEU A 14 -22.85 34.37 1.27
CA LEU A 14 -21.66 33.95 0.48
C LEU A 14 -21.02 32.67 1.03
N PHE A 15 -21.35 32.26 2.25
CA PHE A 15 -20.83 31.03 2.86
C PHE A 15 -21.75 29.82 2.66
N SER A 16 -22.92 29.95 2.05
CA SER A 16 -23.73 28.83 1.60
C SER A 16 -23.25 28.32 0.24
N ALA A 17 -21.95 28.01 0.11
CA ALA A 17 -21.44 27.29 -1.05
C ALA A 17 -22.02 25.87 -1.03
N CYS A 18 -22.70 25.49 -2.10
CA CYS A 18 -23.29 24.18 -2.26
C CYS A 18 -22.20 23.11 -2.27
N GLU A 19 -22.00 22.47 -1.15
CA GLU A 19 -21.09 21.32 -0.99
C GLU A 19 -21.53 20.16 -1.89
N ASP A 20 -22.85 19.99 -2.06
CA ASP A 20 -23.47 18.96 -2.93
C ASP A 20 -23.11 19.06 -4.43
N ARG A 21 -22.62 20.21 -4.91
CA ARG A 21 -22.19 20.35 -6.32
C ARG A 21 -20.76 19.91 -6.59
N LEU A 22 -19.97 19.72 -5.54
CA LEU A 22 -18.58 19.27 -5.63
C LEU A 22 -18.48 17.74 -5.51
N ASP A 23 -19.53 17.11 -5.01
CA ASP A 23 -19.62 15.64 -4.89
C ASP A 23 -20.12 15.05 -6.23
N ILE A 24 -19.21 15.05 -7.21
CA ILE A 24 -19.47 14.45 -8.52
C ILE A 24 -19.18 12.96 -8.40
N GLU A 25 -20.23 12.15 -8.51
CA GLU A 25 -20.13 10.70 -8.59
C GLU A 25 -19.16 10.31 -9.72
N GLN A 26 -18.04 9.69 -9.37
CA GLN A 26 -17.01 9.30 -10.35
C GLN A 26 -17.58 8.19 -11.24
N LYS A 27 -17.90 8.54 -12.50
CA LYS A 27 -18.37 7.58 -13.48
C LYS A 27 -17.23 6.71 -14.00
N GLY A 28 -17.39 5.40 -13.96
CA GLY A 28 -16.43 4.44 -14.51
C GLY A 28 -15.27 4.07 -13.56
N VAL A 29 -15.30 4.55 -12.32
CA VAL A 29 -14.37 4.13 -11.25
C VAL A 29 -15.18 3.38 -10.19
N ILE A 30 -14.71 2.22 -9.80
CA ILE A 30 -15.28 1.49 -8.67
C ILE A 30 -14.87 2.25 -7.40
N SER A 31 -15.84 2.83 -6.68
CA SER A 31 -15.57 3.50 -5.42
C SER A 31 -15.19 2.48 -4.34
N PHE A 32 -14.42 2.92 -3.36
CA PHE A 32 -14.04 2.07 -2.22
C PHE A 32 -15.28 1.47 -1.52
N ASP A 33 -16.36 2.25 -1.38
CA ASP A 33 -17.60 1.84 -0.74
C ASP A 33 -18.39 0.78 -1.53
N SER A 34 -18.18 0.70 -2.84
CA SER A 34 -18.82 -0.27 -3.73
C SER A 34 -18.00 -1.53 -3.96
N PHE A 35 -16.70 -1.48 -3.75
CA PHE A 35 -15.82 -2.64 -3.80
C PHE A 35 -15.98 -3.52 -2.54
N TYR A 36 -15.51 -4.72 -2.53
CA TYR A 36 -15.60 -5.72 -1.45
C TYR A 36 -17.01 -6.27 -1.16
N LYS A 37 -17.99 -6.07 -2.05
CA LYS A 37 -19.37 -6.51 -1.81
C LYS A 37 -19.65 -7.92 -2.34
N THR A 38 -19.14 -8.25 -3.52
CA THR A 38 -19.40 -9.52 -4.20
C THR A 38 -18.27 -10.55 -3.93
N ASP A 39 -18.52 -11.80 -4.30
CA ASP A 39 -17.50 -12.86 -4.27
C ASP A 39 -16.39 -12.60 -5.29
N ASP A 40 -16.74 -11.99 -6.44
CA ASP A 40 -15.77 -11.59 -7.47
C ASP A 40 -14.88 -10.45 -6.97
N ASP A 41 -15.42 -9.48 -6.27
CA ASP A 41 -14.62 -8.42 -5.65
C ASP A 41 -13.63 -9.00 -4.63
N ALA A 42 -14.11 -9.95 -3.81
CA ALA A 42 -13.27 -10.61 -2.83
C ALA A 42 -12.11 -11.38 -3.51
N GLN A 43 -12.41 -12.10 -4.61
CA GLN A 43 -11.39 -12.80 -5.37
C GLN A 43 -10.41 -11.84 -6.05
N ASN A 44 -10.88 -10.73 -6.59
CA ASN A 44 -10.04 -9.71 -7.20
C ASN A 44 -9.14 -9.03 -6.16
N ALA A 45 -9.66 -8.74 -4.96
CA ALA A 45 -8.86 -8.22 -3.85
C ALA A 45 -7.75 -9.19 -3.45
N LEU A 46 -8.05 -10.49 -3.38
CA LEU A 46 -7.06 -11.52 -3.08
C LEU A 46 -5.99 -11.62 -4.18
N ASN A 47 -6.38 -11.56 -5.45
CA ASN A 47 -5.44 -11.58 -6.57
C ASN A 47 -4.49 -10.38 -6.51
N ASN A 48 -5.01 -9.18 -6.21
CA ASN A 48 -4.20 -7.99 -6.01
C ASN A 48 -3.25 -8.13 -4.82
N LEU A 49 -3.71 -8.72 -3.70
CA LEU A 49 -2.87 -8.98 -2.54
C LEU A 49 -1.69 -9.90 -2.87
N TYR A 50 -1.92 -11.00 -3.63
CA TYR A 50 -0.83 -11.87 -4.07
C TYR A 50 0.11 -11.17 -5.04
N GLN A 51 -0.41 -10.35 -5.94
CA GLN A 51 0.42 -9.54 -6.83
C GLN A 51 1.30 -8.56 -6.03
N SER A 52 0.72 -7.84 -5.08
CA SER A 52 1.44 -6.93 -4.18
C SER A 52 2.52 -7.68 -3.39
N PHE A 53 2.18 -8.84 -2.83
CA PHE A 53 3.13 -9.70 -2.12
C PHE A 53 4.30 -10.13 -3.02
N CYS A 54 4.02 -10.63 -4.22
CA CYS A 54 5.06 -11.05 -5.15
C CYS A 54 5.96 -9.89 -5.58
N LEU A 55 5.39 -8.73 -5.90
CA LEU A 55 6.17 -7.55 -6.34
C LEU A 55 7.06 -7.01 -5.22
N ASN A 56 6.59 -7.04 -3.98
CA ASN A 56 7.35 -6.53 -2.84
C ASN A 56 8.39 -7.52 -2.31
N ILE A 57 8.20 -8.82 -2.55
CA ILE A 57 9.16 -9.86 -2.15
C ILE A 57 10.13 -10.19 -3.29
N ALA A 58 9.61 -10.30 -4.52
CA ALA A 58 10.43 -10.66 -5.68
C ALA A 58 11.20 -9.49 -6.32
N GLY A 59 10.92 -8.28 -5.87
CA GLY A 59 11.43 -7.04 -6.46
C GLY A 59 10.57 -6.57 -7.62
N ASN A 60 10.40 -5.26 -7.73
CA ASN A 60 9.77 -4.61 -8.86
C ASN A 60 10.84 -4.13 -9.84
N GLU A 61 10.46 -3.84 -11.09
CA GLU A 61 11.37 -3.24 -12.07
C GLU A 61 12.06 -2.00 -11.49
N GLY A 62 13.37 -2.06 -11.32
CA GLY A 62 14.19 -0.98 -10.74
C GLY A 62 14.49 -1.09 -9.23
N VAL A 63 13.92 -2.03 -8.50
CA VAL A 63 14.34 -2.37 -7.14
C VAL A 63 15.17 -3.66 -7.21
N TYR A 64 16.48 -3.52 -7.12
CA TYR A 64 17.45 -4.61 -7.31
C TYR A 64 17.42 -5.68 -6.22
N VAL A 65 16.51 -5.61 -5.25
CA VAL A 65 16.59 -6.49 -4.10
C VAL A 65 15.22 -7.05 -3.73
N ALA A 66 15.05 -8.28 -4.12
CA ALA A 66 14.09 -9.16 -3.51
C ALA A 66 14.47 -9.44 -2.04
N LEU A 67 13.49 -9.65 -1.18
CA LEU A 67 13.73 -10.09 0.21
C LEU A 67 14.71 -11.28 0.30
N PRO A 68 14.65 -12.32 -0.58
CA PRO A 68 15.65 -13.38 -0.58
C PRO A 68 17.08 -12.87 -0.74
N VAL A 69 17.33 -11.94 -1.67
CA VAL A 69 18.66 -11.39 -1.89
C VAL A 69 19.16 -10.62 -0.67
N LEU A 70 18.27 -9.83 -0.01
CA LEU A 70 18.62 -9.16 1.25
C LEU A 70 19.05 -10.16 2.32
N LEU A 71 18.32 -11.27 2.46
CA LEU A 71 18.63 -12.28 3.47
C LEU A 71 19.90 -13.05 3.14
N ASP A 72 20.14 -13.35 1.85
CA ASP A 72 21.32 -14.05 1.38
C ASP A 72 22.58 -13.16 1.47
N GLU A 73 22.46 -11.86 1.13
CA GLU A 73 23.56 -10.90 1.28
C GLU A 73 23.93 -10.64 2.75
N ALA A 74 23.01 -10.82 3.68
CA ALA A 74 23.29 -10.76 5.11
C ALA A 74 23.93 -12.05 5.65
N GLY A 75 23.94 -13.12 4.85
CA GLY A 75 24.64 -14.37 5.16
C GLY A 75 26.12 -14.33 4.79
N ASP A 76 26.82 -15.43 5.04
CA ASP A 76 28.23 -15.61 4.67
C ASP A 76 28.39 -16.45 3.37
N ASP A 77 27.28 -16.97 2.84
CA ASP A 77 27.25 -17.81 1.63
C ASP A 77 27.18 -16.99 0.33
N MET A 78 26.85 -15.69 0.41
CA MET A 78 26.69 -14.80 -0.75
C MET A 78 27.52 -13.54 -0.56
N LEU A 79 28.19 -13.12 -1.62
CA LEU A 79 28.88 -11.83 -1.66
C LEU A 79 28.10 -10.88 -2.57
N ALA A 80 27.83 -9.67 -2.08
CA ALA A 80 27.23 -8.64 -2.91
C ALA A 80 28.10 -8.36 -4.13
N ALA A 81 27.54 -8.63 -5.33
CA ALA A 81 28.23 -8.38 -6.59
C ALA A 81 28.14 -6.90 -6.95
N GLY A 82 29.17 -6.34 -7.55
CA GLY A 82 29.22 -4.95 -8.01
C GLY A 82 30.51 -4.24 -7.61
N ASN A 83 30.69 -3.05 -8.15
CA ASN A 83 31.82 -2.22 -7.78
C ASN A 83 31.45 -1.42 -6.52
N MET A 84 32.27 -1.46 -5.49
CA MET A 84 32.08 -0.76 -4.21
C MET A 84 31.77 0.75 -4.31
N TYR A 85 31.84 1.32 -5.49
CA TYR A 85 31.68 2.75 -5.75
C TYR A 85 30.60 3.10 -6.77
N GLY A 86 29.47 2.37 -6.81
CA GLY A 86 28.32 2.85 -7.57
C GLY A 86 27.43 1.83 -8.24
N ASP A 87 27.68 0.53 -8.12
CA ASP A 87 26.85 -0.47 -8.80
C ASP A 87 25.86 -1.15 -7.85
N ASN A 88 26.30 -1.58 -6.69
CA ASN A 88 25.44 -2.17 -5.65
C ASN A 88 25.94 -1.80 -4.23
N ASP A 89 26.08 -0.51 -3.97
CA ASP A 89 26.64 -0.06 -2.69
C ASP A 89 25.72 -0.42 -1.51
N PHE A 90 24.39 -0.41 -1.71
CA PHE A 90 23.44 -0.76 -0.65
C PHE A 90 23.50 -2.24 -0.29
N GLY A 91 23.67 -3.15 -1.27
CA GLY A 91 23.89 -4.57 -1.03
C GLY A 91 25.24 -4.83 -0.35
N ALA A 92 26.32 -4.17 -0.80
CA ALA A 92 27.63 -4.24 -0.15
C ALA A 92 27.59 -3.78 1.31
N GLN A 93 26.82 -2.73 1.62
CA GLN A 93 26.60 -2.29 3.01
C GLN A 93 25.94 -3.37 3.87
N ILE A 94 25.00 -4.13 3.30
CA ILE A 94 24.34 -5.24 4.00
C ILE A 94 25.34 -6.36 4.24
N ASN A 95 26.03 -6.79 3.22
CA ASN A 95 27.03 -7.86 3.30
C ASN A 95 28.17 -7.55 4.29
N GLU A 96 28.56 -6.29 4.40
CA GLU A 96 29.61 -5.82 5.33
C GLU A 96 29.06 -5.39 6.72
N PHE A 97 27.75 -5.53 6.98
CA PHE A 97 27.09 -5.13 8.23
C PHE A 97 27.33 -3.66 8.63
N ARG A 98 27.46 -2.76 7.65
CA ARG A 98 27.69 -1.31 7.86
C ARG A 98 26.52 -0.45 7.38
N TYR A 99 25.32 -1.03 7.31
CA TYR A 99 24.09 -0.35 6.92
C TYR A 99 23.48 0.45 8.07
N ASP A 100 22.67 1.43 7.71
CA ASP A 100 21.85 2.21 8.63
C ASP A 100 20.40 2.31 8.12
N SER A 101 19.59 3.13 8.78
CA SER A 101 18.17 3.35 8.40
C SER A 101 17.96 4.06 7.06
N GLN A 102 19.03 4.54 6.43
CA GLN A 102 18.98 5.18 5.10
C GLN A 102 19.26 4.18 3.96
N ASN A 103 19.68 2.97 4.30
CA ASN A 103 19.89 1.93 3.29
C ASN A 103 18.59 1.64 2.53
N GLU A 104 18.60 1.85 1.22
CA GLU A 104 17.39 1.77 0.38
C GLU A 104 16.81 0.36 0.32
N VAL A 105 17.66 -0.67 0.39
CA VAL A 105 17.22 -2.06 0.37
C VAL A 105 16.36 -2.35 1.60
N ILE A 106 16.85 -2.00 2.79
CA ILE A 106 16.13 -2.20 4.05
C ILE A 106 14.86 -1.37 4.07
N LYS A 107 14.96 -0.10 3.67
CA LYS A 107 13.81 0.81 3.63
C LYS A 107 12.71 0.33 2.69
N ASN A 108 13.06 -0.07 1.47
CA ASN A 108 12.12 -0.52 0.48
C ASN A 108 11.49 -1.87 0.88
N THR A 109 12.26 -2.79 1.44
CA THR A 109 11.74 -4.05 1.99
C THR A 109 10.74 -3.78 3.12
N TYR A 110 11.08 -2.90 4.05
CA TYR A 110 10.20 -2.51 5.15
C TYR A 110 8.87 -1.93 4.63
N TRP A 111 8.93 -0.94 3.74
CA TRP A 111 7.72 -0.32 3.19
C TRP A 111 6.89 -1.29 2.34
N GLY A 112 7.55 -2.15 1.57
CA GLY A 112 6.87 -3.18 0.78
C GLY A 112 6.09 -4.17 1.64
N LEU A 113 6.71 -4.69 2.71
CA LEU A 113 6.04 -5.62 3.63
C LEU A 113 4.88 -4.96 4.38
N TYR A 114 5.05 -3.71 4.83
CA TYR A 114 3.95 -2.97 5.46
C TYR A 114 2.83 -2.62 4.48
N GLY A 115 3.14 -2.42 3.20
CA GLY A 115 2.14 -2.28 2.14
C GLY A 115 1.27 -3.55 2.01
N VAL A 116 1.90 -4.73 2.01
CA VAL A 116 1.17 -6.01 1.99
C VAL A 116 0.30 -6.19 3.25
N ILE A 117 0.83 -5.83 4.43
CA ILE A 117 0.05 -5.87 5.68
C ILE A 117 -1.17 -4.95 5.59
N TYR A 118 -1.01 -3.76 5.01
CA TYR A 118 -2.10 -2.83 4.78
C TYR A 118 -3.17 -3.43 3.86
N ASP A 119 -2.79 -4.03 2.73
CA ASP A 119 -3.71 -4.69 1.80
C ASP A 119 -4.45 -5.86 2.49
N CYS A 120 -3.77 -6.63 3.33
CA CYS A 120 -4.40 -7.66 4.16
C CYS A 120 -5.45 -7.07 5.10
N ASN A 121 -5.15 -5.95 5.75
CA ASN A 121 -6.10 -5.28 6.65
C ASN A 121 -7.32 -4.78 5.90
N LEU A 122 -7.15 -4.19 4.70
CA LEU A 122 -8.27 -3.76 3.86
C LEU A 122 -9.23 -4.92 3.56
N ILE A 123 -8.71 -6.08 3.22
CA ILE A 123 -9.53 -7.28 2.98
C ILE A 123 -10.27 -7.69 4.25
N LEU A 124 -9.57 -7.77 5.37
CA LEU A 124 -10.12 -8.28 6.63
C LEU A 124 -11.15 -7.34 7.27
N ASP A 125 -11.01 -6.04 7.04
CA ASP A 125 -11.90 -5.02 7.60
C ASP A 125 -13.17 -4.82 6.74
N ASN A 126 -13.11 -5.12 5.42
CA ASN A 126 -14.19 -4.83 4.50
C ASN A 126 -14.93 -6.07 3.99
N ILE A 127 -14.39 -7.27 4.14
CA ILE A 127 -15.02 -8.52 3.68
C ILE A 127 -15.56 -9.31 4.88
N GLU A 128 -16.89 -9.40 4.97
CA GLU A 128 -17.52 -10.34 5.90
C GLU A 128 -17.46 -11.77 5.34
N PRO A 129 -16.94 -12.76 6.10
CA PRO A 129 -16.75 -14.14 5.64
C PRO A 129 -18.07 -14.93 5.60
N THR A 130 -19.02 -14.51 4.79
CA THR A 130 -20.37 -15.10 4.68
C THR A 130 -20.42 -16.28 3.72
N THR A 131 -19.73 -16.22 2.59
CA THR A 131 -19.66 -17.28 1.57
C THR A 131 -18.38 -18.13 1.73
N SER A 132 -18.33 -19.26 1.05
CA SER A 132 -17.12 -20.11 1.02
C SER A 132 -15.91 -19.38 0.41
N ILE A 133 -16.14 -18.57 -0.63
CA ILE A 133 -15.09 -17.77 -1.29
C ILE A 133 -14.58 -16.70 -0.32
N LYS A 134 -15.45 -15.91 0.28
CA LYS A 134 -15.07 -14.87 1.23
C LYS A 134 -14.36 -15.43 2.47
N LYS A 135 -14.78 -16.60 2.98
CA LYS A 135 -14.10 -17.29 4.07
C LYS A 135 -12.67 -17.67 3.70
N ARG A 136 -12.47 -18.22 2.49
CA ARG A 136 -11.16 -18.55 1.97
C ARG A 136 -10.28 -17.31 1.83
N VAL A 137 -10.80 -16.24 1.19
CA VAL A 137 -10.09 -14.97 1.01
C VAL A 137 -9.62 -14.39 2.34
N CYS A 138 -10.49 -14.34 3.34
CA CYS A 138 -10.11 -13.85 4.68
C CYS A 138 -9.07 -14.76 5.37
N ALA A 139 -9.13 -16.08 5.16
CA ALA A 139 -8.15 -17.00 5.72
C ALA A 139 -6.77 -16.80 5.09
N GLU A 140 -6.71 -16.69 3.75
CA GLU A 140 -5.47 -16.42 3.02
C GLU A 140 -4.87 -15.06 3.39
N ALA A 141 -5.69 -14.01 3.49
CA ALA A 141 -5.24 -12.68 3.93
C ALA A 141 -4.65 -12.71 5.36
N ARG A 142 -5.25 -13.47 6.30
CA ARG A 142 -4.69 -13.65 7.64
C ARG A 142 -3.34 -14.37 7.61
N THR A 143 -3.22 -15.37 6.76
CA THR A 143 -1.97 -16.15 6.62
C THR A 143 -0.85 -15.29 6.07
N LEU A 144 -1.13 -14.49 5.02
CA LEU A 144 -0.13 -13.59 4.44
C LEU A 144 0.26 -12.44 5.38
N ARG A 145 -0.69 -11.99 6.23
CA ARG A 145 -0.42 -10.94 7.21
C ARG A 145 0.50 -11.41 8.35
N ALA A 146 0.44 -12.68 8.73
CA ALA A 146 1.24 -13.27 9.81
C ALA A 146 2.70 -13.50 9.43
#